data_819d29b7232a3d8e5ee139b24af66382
#
_entry.id   819d29b7232a3d8e5ee139b24af66382
#
_cell.length_a   1.000
_cell.length_b   1.000
_cell.length_c   1.000
_cell.angle_alpha   90.00
_cell.angle_beta   90.00
_cell.angle_gamma   90.00
#
_symmetry.space_group_name_H-M   'P 1'
#
loop_
_entity.id
_entity.type
_entity.pdbx_description
1 polymer ?
#
loop_
_entity_poly.entity_id
_entity_poly.type
_entity_poly.pdbx_seq_one_letter_code
_entity_poly.pdbx_strand_id
1 'polypeptide(L)'
;MRKLEKSLLIIISAILMIFLIIFNIIKNGNYIKRLNNENIELVWYTIGIEPDDMDRVEREVNDYLTKKINATIDIRFVDYADFTKVMNNKTDEGENFDLVFTSSWANDYYPNAKEGDFFNLNNLIKEYGKDVYRALDKKFWEGAAIDGCIYAIPNQKEISSMPMWVFSKEYVEKYNIPYKDIKTLEDLEPWLKLIKENEEGVIPFYVDDSYSVPMIWDQLAPALGINLESNNFQVVNIFKTEEMINNLKTMRRYKELGYTNTKIGNAGDFSTKRFVTKADGQPYAEKIWSIKSGGEVVATPILESYITNGSVNGSMIAISKNSKNPEKAMEFLNLLNADKYLR
;
A
#
# COMPACT_ATOMS: atom_id res chain seq x y z
N MET A 1 -26.46 52.66 48.09
CA MET A 1 -25.09 52.61 47.50
C MET A 1 -24.63 51.21 47.22
N ARG A 2 -24.46 50.28 48.16
CA ARG A 2 -23.93 48.91 47.94
C ARG A 2 -24.60 48.02 46.87
N LYS A 3 -25.89 48.17 46.56
CA LYS A 3 -26.57 47.39 45.51
C LYS A 3 -26.26 47.92 44.11
N LEU A 4 -26.10 49.23 43.93
CA LEU A 4 -25.76 49.85 42.65
C LEU A 4 -24.30 49.49 42.23
N GLU A 5 -23.37 49.48 43.20
CA GLU A 5 -21.96 49.10 42.98
C GLU A 5 -21.82 47.65 42.59
N LYS A 6 -22.56 46.70 43.17
CA LYS A 6 -22.55 45.30 42.81
C LYS A 6 -23.13 45.08 41.39
N SER A 7 -24.20 45.79 41.03
CA SER A 7 -24.77 45.71 39.67
C SER A 7 -23.78 46.25 38.61
N LEU A 8 -23.08 47.34 38.95
CA LEU A 8 -22.08 47.95 38.07
C LEU A 8 -20.87 47.00 37.83
N LEU A 9 -20.41 46.33 38.87
CA LEU A 9 -19.32 45.32 38.80
C LEU A 9 -19.71 44.11 37.93
N ILE A 10 -20.96 43.64 38.03
CA ILE A 10 -21.46 42.53 37.21
C ILE A 10 -21.53 42.92 35.73
N ILE A 11 -21.98 44.13 35.43
CA ILE A 11 -22.05 44.68 34.06
C ILE A 11 -20.63 44.82 33.47
N ILE A 12 -19.69 45.34 34.22
CA ILE A 12 -18.29 45.50 33.79
C ILE A 12 -17.63 44.11 33.52
N SER A 13 -17.89 43.14 34.40
CA SER A 13 -17.35 41.77 34.19
C SER A 13 -17.94 41.07 32.97
N ALA A 14 -19.23 41.28 32.70
CA ALA A 14 -19.89 40.73 31.49
C ALA A 14 -19.36 41.40 30.21
N ILE A 15 -19.13 42.70 30.21
CA ILE A 15 -18.51 43.41 29.08
C ILE A 15 -17.08 42.93 28.82
N LEU A 16 -16.30 42.71 29.88
CA LEU A 16 -14.94 42.22 29.77
C LEU A 16 -14.90 40.80 29.18
N MET A 17 -15.85 39.94 29.59
CA MET A 17 -15.97 38.58 29.09
C MET A 17 -16.37 38.55 27.60
N ILE A 18 -17.30 39.41 27.20
CA ILE A 18 -17.70 39.59 25.78
C ILE A 18 -16.51 40.10 24.96
N PHE A 19 -15.74 41.05 25.49
CA PHE A 19 -14.53 41.55 24.82
C PHE A 19 -13.45 40.46 24.62
N LEU A 20 -13.24 39.61 25.62
CA LEU A 20 -12.33 38.44 25.51
C LEU A 20 -12.82 37.44 24.49
N ILE A 21 -14.12 37.19 24.40
CA ILE A 21 -14.69 36.26 23.39
C ILE A 21 -14.51 36.86 21.99
N ILE A 22 -14.84 38.12 21.79
CA ILE A 22 -14.67 38.82 20.50
C ILE A 22 -13.19 38.87 20.10
N PHE A 23 -12.29 39.17 21.05
CA PHE A 23 -10.84 39.17 20.81
C PHE A 23 -10.31 37.80 20.37
N ASN A 24 -10.78 36.69 21.02
CA ASN A 24 -10.44 35.33 20.61
C ASN A 24 -11.00 35.00 19.21
N ILE A 25 -12.22 35.40 18.88
CA ILE A 25 -12.81 35.19 17.56
C ILE A 25 -12.02 35.95 16.48
N ILE A 26 -11.63 37.21 16.75
CA ILE A 26 -10.83 38.01 15.82
C ILE A 26 -9.42 37.44 15.67
N LYS A 27 -8.79 37.03 16.78
CA LYS A 27 -7.47 36.41 16.79
C LYS A 27 -7.47 35.10 15.98
N ASN A 28 -8.47 34.23 16.21
CA ASN A 28 -8.64 33.00 15.46
C ASN A 28 -8.98 33.24 13.99
N GLY A 29 -9.85 34.23 13.68
CA GLY A 29 -10.14 34.61 12.30
C GLY A 29 -8.94 35.18 11.55
N ASN A 30 -8.10 35.98 12.21
CA ASN A 30 -6.85 36.48 11.64
C ASN A 30 -5.81 35.38 11.49
N TYR A 31 -5.75 34.42 12.41
CA TYR A 31 -4.89 33.25 12.33
C TYR A 31 -5.28 32.34 11.14
N ILE A 32 -6.58 32.07 10.98
CA ILE A 32 -7.10 31.31 9.83
C ILE A 32 -6.84 32.05 8.50
N LYS A 33 -6.99 33.39 8.49
CA LYS A 33 -6.73 34.20 7.30
C LYS A 33 -5.23 34.25 6.96
N ARG A 34 -4.35 34.13 7.96
CA ARG A 34 -2.90 34.10 7.79
C ARG A 34 -2.45 32.72 7.26
N LEU A 35 -3.00 31.64 7.81
CA LEU A 35 -2.78 30.28 7.30
C LEU A 35 -3.23 30.12 5.85
N ASN A 36 -4.31 30.78 5.44
CA ASN A 36 -4.77 30.77 4.05
C ASN A 36 -3.93 31.61 3.08
N ASN A 37 -3.04 32.47 3.59
CA ASN A 37 -2.19 33.36 2.76
C ASN A 37 -0.70 32.99 2.76
N GLU A 38 -0.23 32.17 3.68
CA GLU A 38 1.16 31.70 3.69
C GLU A 38 1.24 30.40 2.86
N ASN A 39 2.19 30.32 1.92
CA ASN A 39 2.49 29.09 1.23
C ASN A 39 3.10 28.11 2.25
N ILE A 40 2.45 26.96 2.45
CA ILE A 40 2.86 25.96 3.44
C ILE A 40 3.65 24.88 2.72
N GLU A 41 4.88 24.64 3.14
CA GLU A 41 5.67 23.50 2.70
C GLU A 41 5.30 22.27 3.55
N LEU A 42 4.84 21.21 2.88
CA LEU A 42 4.56 19.91 3.48
C LEU A 42 5.76 19.00 3.27
N VAL A 43 6.21 18.32 4.30
CA VAL A 43 7.30 17.33 4.22
C VAL A 43 6.70 15.95 4.20
N TRP A 44 7.05 15.18 3.16
CA TRP A 44 6.58 13.80 2.97
C TRP A 44 7.74 12.81 2.92
N TYR A 45 7.81 11.92 3.92
CA TYR A 45 8.73 10.79 3.89
C TYR A 45 8.08 9.58 3.18
N THR A 46 8.74 9.10 2.12
CA THR A 46 8.33 7.92 1.37
C THR A 46 9.45 6.89 1.27
N ILE A 47 9.05 5.63 1.09
CA ILE A 47 9.99 4.51 0.99
C ILE A 47 10.47 4.33 -0.45
N GLY A 48 11.76 4.13 -0.66
CA GLY A 48 12.31 3.82 -1.97
C GLY A 48 13.60 4.58 -2.27
N ILE A 49 14.00 4.50 -3.54
CA ILE A 49 15.15 5.22 -4.09
C ILE A 49 14.59 6.42 -4.85
N GLU A 50 15.18 7.59 -4.59
CA GLU A 50 14.80 8.83 -5.27
C GLU A 50 15.03 8.69 -6.79
N PRO A 51 14.00 9.00 -7.62
CA PRO A 51 14.13 9.01 -9.08
C PRO A 51 15.05 10.13 -9.56
N ASP A 52 15.81 9.89 -10.65
CA ASP A 52 16.77 10.85 -11.21
C ASP A 52 16.16 12.21 -11.62
N ASP A 53 14.86 12.24 -11.94
CA ASP A 53 14.15 13.44 -12.37
C ASP A 53 13.23 14.04 -11.30
N MET A 54 13.43 13.67 -10.04
CA MET A 54 12.57 14.08 -8.93
C MET A 54 12.45 15.60 -8.78
N ASP A 55 13.57 16.31 -8.87
CA ASP A 55 13.58 17.79 -8.84
C ASP A 55 12.66 18.44 -9.88
N ARG A 56 12.56 17.85 -11.07
CA ARG A 56 11.67 18.34 -12.12
C ARG A 56 10.21 18.06 -11.77
N VAL A 57 9.94 16.84 -11.30
CA VAL A 57 8.59 16.43 -10.89
C VAL A 57 8.08 17.30 -9.73
N GLU A 58 8.90 17.50 -8.70
CA GLU A 58 8.55 18.37 -7.59
C GLU A 58 8.23 19.79 -8.01
N ARG A 59 9.03 20.41 -8.87
CA ARG A 59 8.73 21.76 -9.37
C ARG A 59 7.37 21.85 -10.06
N GLU A 60 7.07 20.92 -10.96
CA GLU A 60 5.78 20.88 -11.68
C GLU A 60 4.60 20.69 -10.70
N VAL A 61 4.75 19.78 -9.76
CA VAL A 61 3.73 19.52 -8.73
C VAL A 61 3.55 20.73 -7.83
N ASN A 62 4.64 21.38 -7.40
CA ASN A 62 4.61 22.54 -6.51
C ASN A 62 4.01 23.77 -7.18
N ASP A 63 4.25 23.98 -8.48
CA ASP A 63 3.58 25.01 -9.28
C ASP A 63 2.05 24.81 -9.33
N TYR A 64 1.62 23.57 -9.38
CA TYR A 64 0.22 23.22 -9.36
C TYR A 64 -0.40 23.38 -7.95
N LEU A 65 0.24 22.82 -6.92
CA LEU A 65 -0.23 22.86 -5.53
C LEU A 65 -0.33 24.27 -4.99
N THR A 66 0.63 25.13 -5.30
CA THR A 66 0.62 26.56 -4.91
C THR A 66 -0.65 27.24 -5.40
N LYS A 67 -1.07 26.98 -6.63
CA LYS A 67 -2.28 27.56 -7.22
C LYS A 67 -3.57 26.96 -6.67
N LYS A 68 -3.57 25.70 -6.28
CA LYS A 68 -4.77 24.95 -5.84
C LYS A 68 -5.04 25.06 -4.36
N ILE A 69 -4.02 24.88 -3.54
CA ILE A 69 -4.16 24.79 -2.09
C ILE A 69 -3.18 25.68 -1.32
N ASN A 70 -2.43 26.54 -2.02
CA ASN A 70 -1.41 27.39 -1.41
C ASN A 70 -0.43 26.61 -0.54
N ALA A 71 0.10 25.52 -1.10
CA ALA A 71 1.10 24.66 -0.47
C ALA A 71 2.13 24.17 -1.49
N THR A 72 3.25 23.71 -0.98
CA THR A 72 4.28 22.96 -1.70
C THR A 72 4.55 21.64 -0.98
N ILE A 73 5.19 20.71 -1.65
CA ILE A 73 5.61 19.41 -1.09
C ILE A 73 7.11 19.26 -1.24
N ASP A 74 7.77 18.75 -0.20
CA ASP A 74 9.16 18.28 -0.17
C ASP A 74 9.12 16.78 0.07
N ILE A 75 9.45 15.97 -0.95
CA ILE A 75 9.38 14.51 -0.91
C ILE A 75 10.75 13.94 -0.60
N ARG A 76 10.87 13.26 0.52
CA ARG A 76 12.11 12.67 1.03
C ARG A 76 12.07 11.16 0.96
N PHE A 77 12.99 10.60 0.19
CA PHE A 77 13.10 9.15 0.02
C PHE A 77 14.01 8.56 1.09
N VAL A 78 13.61 7.40 1.62
CA VAL A 78 14.42 6.60 2.54
C VAL A 78 14.44 5.17 2.03
N ASP A 79 15.64 4.58 2.00
CA ASP A 79 15.85 3.21 1.52
C ASP A 79 14.98 2.19 2.26
N TYR A 80 14.57 1.15 1.55
CA TYR A 80 13.70 0.09 2.05
C TYR A 80 14.21 -0.56 3.35
N ALA A 81 15.51 -0.79 3.44
CA ALA A 81 16.13 -1.47 4.58
C ALA A 81 16.10 -0.62 5.87
N ASP A 82 16.16 0.70 5.72
CA ASP A 82 16.30 1.64 6.85
C ASP A 82 15.00 2.34 7.22
N PHE A 83 13.98 2.29 6.36
CA PHE A 83 12.78 3.13 6.45
C PHE A 83 12.12 3.09 7.83
N THR A 84 11.77 1.90 8.31
CA THR A 84 11.08 1.74 9.61
C THR A 84 11.90 2.33 10.75
N LYS A 85 13.20 2.05 10.79
CA LYS A 85 14.09 2.55 11.85
C LYS A 85 14.22 4.08 11.80
N VAL A 86 14.39 4.63 10.60
CA VAL A 86 14.51 6.08 10.41
C VAL A 86 13.24 6.79 10.84
N MET A 87 12.07 6.27 10.44
CA MET A 87 10.78 6.90 10.78
C MET A 87 10.46 6.82 12.27
N ASN A 88 10.74 5.69 12.91
CA ASN A 88 10.57 5.57 14.37
C ASN A 88 11.42 6.61 15.11
N ASN A 89 12.71 6.75 14.77
CA ASN A 89 13.59 7.74 15.39
C ASN A 89 13.06 9.17 15.20
N LYS A 90 12.68 9.55 13.96
CA LYS A 90 12.16 10.89 13.66
C LYS A 90 10.87 11.21 14.41
N THR A 91 9.99 10.21 14.53
CA THR A 91 8.73 10.33 15.27
C THR A 91 8.99 10.52 16.77
N ASP A 92 9.89 9.73 17.35
CA ASP A 92 10.24 9.79 18.77
C ASP A 92 10.99 11.07 19.15
N GLU A 93 11.84 11.58 18.26
CA GLU A 93 12.56 12.85 18.42
C GLU A 93 11.65 14.08 18.25
N GLY A 94 10.40 13.89 17.82
CA GLY A 94 9.45 14.98 17.60
C GLY A 94 9.77 15.81 16.36
N GLU A 95 10.49 15.25 15.37
CA GLU A 95 10.76 15.92 14.10
C GLU A 95 9.47 16.32 13.41
N ASN A 96 9.40 17.57 12.93
CA ASN A 96 8.24 18.05 12.20
C ASN A 96 8.27 17.56 10.77
N PHE A 97 7.38 16.63 10.44
CA PHE A 97 7.03 16.23 9.09
C PHE A 97 5.53 15.97 9.00
N ASP A 98 4.96 16.05 7.80
CA ASP A 98 3.51 16.06 7.64
C ASP A 98 2.98 14.71 7.17
N LEU A 99 3.63 14.09 6.20
CA LEU A 99 3.18 12.88 5.55
C LEU A 99 4.22 11.77 5.65
N VAL A 100 3.75 10.54 5.80
CA VAL A 100 4.64 9.38 5.89
C VAL A 100 4.00 8.15 5.25
N PHE A 101 4.81 7.41 4.50
CA PHE A 101 4.43 6.08 4.04
C PHE A 101 4.28 5.14 5.24
N THR A 102 3.24 4.33 5.20
CA THR A 102 3.01 3.24 6.17
C THR A 102 2.37 2.06 5.48
N SER A 103 2.58 0.87 6.01
CA SER A 103 2.04 -0.37 5.45
C SER A 103 1.97 -1.47 6.51
N SER A 104 1.54 -2.67 6.11
CA SER A 104 1.62 -3.87 6.96
C SER A 104 3.03 -4.48 7.06
N TRP A 105 4.01 -3.98 6.29
CA TRP A 105 5.35 -4.57 6.18
C TRP A 105 6.51 -3.58 6.41
N ALA A 106 6.26 -2.26 6.42
CA ALA A 106 7.23 -1.23 6.74
C ALA A 106 6.55 -0.04 7.41
N ASN A 107 7.17 0.54 8.46
CA ASN A 107 6.57 1.57 9.30
C ASN A 107 5.15 1.16 9.71
N ASP A 108 5.06 0.03 10.41
CA ASP A 108 3.86 -0.80 10.57
C ASP A 108 2.63 0.00 11.00
N TYR A 109 1.59 -0.03 10.17
CA TYR A 109 0.39 0.77 10.32
C TYR A 109 -0.33 0.55 11.65
N TYR A 110 -0.53 -0.73 12.02
CA TYR A 110 -1.34 -1.06 13.18
C TYR A 110 -0.70 -0.61 14.51
N PRO A 111 0.55 -0.99 14.85
CA PRO A 111 1.18 -0.54 16.09
C PRO A 111 1.33 0.98 16.13
N ASN A 112 1.84 1.63 15.08
CA ASN A 112 2.04 3.08 15.07
C ASN A 112 0.73 3.86 15.27
N ALA A 113 -0.38 3.39 14.65
CA ALA A 113 -1.70 3.99 14.89
C ALA A 113 -2.16 3.82 16.35
N LYS A 114 -1.91 2.65 16.96
CA LYS A 114 -2.26 2.37 18.37
C LYS A 114 -1.40 3.16 19.35
N GLU A 115 -0.16 3.42 19.04
CA GLU A 115 0.78 4.22 19.82
C GLU A 115 0.52 5.73 19.67
N GLY A 116 -0.35 6.11 18.71
CA GLY A 116 -0.74 7.49 18.47
C GLY A 116 0.27 8.27 17.63
N ASP A 117 1.05 7.61 16.80
CA ASP A 117 2.04 8.22 15.91
C ASP A 117 1.43 8.87 14.68
N PHE A 118 0.17 8.54 14.39
CA PHE A 118 -0.60 9.09 13.28
C PHE A 118 -1.83 9.85 13.76
N PHE A 119 -2.21 10.89 13.04
CA PHE A 119 -3.48 11.58 13.26
C PHE A 119 -4.67 10.66 12.98
N ASN A 120 -5.73 10.77 13.79
CA ASN A 120 -7.04 10.23 13.44
C ASN A 120 -7.65 11.10 12.33
N LEU A 121 -7.86 10.50 11.16
CA LEU A 121 -8.26 11.21 9.95
C LEU A 121 -9.78 11.39 9.79
N ASN A 122 -10.62 10.80 10.64
CA ASN A 122 -12.07 10.79 10.45
C ASN A 122 -12.65 12.21 10.23
N ASN A 123 -12.25 13.19 11.05
CA ASN A 123 -12.72 14.57 10.89
C ASN A 123 -12.06 15.25 9.69
N LEU A 124 -10.76 15.04 9.47
CA LEU A 124 -10.02 15.61 8.34
C LEU A 124 -10.58 15.12 7.01
N ILE A 125 -10.89 13.84 6.88
CA ILE A 125 -11.53 13.26 5.70
C ILE A 125 -12.90 13.93 5.45
N LYS A 126 -13.71 14.09 6.51
CA LYS A 126 -15.04 14.69 6.40
C LYS A 126 -15.01 16.15 5.92
N GLU A 127 -14.00 16.90 6.33
CA GLU A 127 -13.90 18.34 6.05
C GLU A 127 -13.08 18.61 4.78
N TYR A 128 -11.93 17.97 4.61
CA TYR A 128 -10.93 18.27 3.60
C TYR A 128 -10.69 17.13 2.59
N GLY A 129 -11.12 15.88 2.90
CA GLY A 129 -10.83 14.65 2.14
C GLY A 129 -12.03 14.05 1.40
N LYS A 130 -13.04 14.87 1.03
CA LYS A 130 -14.32 14.37 0.49
C LYS A 130 -14.17 13.64 -0.85
N ASP A 131 -13.25 14.06 -1.69
CA ASP A 131 -13.11 13.51 -3.03
C ASP A 131 -12.33 12.20 -2.97
N VAL A 132 -11.25 12.12 -2.18
CA VAL A 132 -10.55 10.84 -1.95
C VAL A 132 -11.48 9.83 -1.27
N TYR A 133 -12.34 10.28 -0.33
CA TYR A 133 -13.31 9.38 0.31
C TYR A 133 -14.29 8.77 -0.70
N ARG A 134 -14.73 9.55 -1.70
CA ARG A 134 -15.64 9.07 -2.76
C ARG A 134 -14.93 8.24 -3.82
N ALA A 135 -13.63 8.50 -4.04
CA ALA A 135 -12.84 7.82 -5.06
C ALA A 135 -12.51 6.36 -4.70
N LEU A 136 -12.46 6.04 -3.40
CA LEU A 136 -12.17 4.70 -2.89
C LEU A 136 -13.46 3.97 -2.53
N ASP A 137 -13.49 2.65 -2.82
CA ASP A 137 -14.59 1.79 -2.39
C ASP A 137 -14.68 1.77 -0.85
N LYS A 138 -15.92 1.70 -0.34
CA LYS A 138 -16.20 1.69 1.10
C LYS A 138 -15.44 0.59 1.84
N LYS A 139 -15.26 -0.58 1.22
CA LYS A 139 -14.55 -1.71 1.82
C LYS A 139 -13.08 -1.42 2.10
N PHE A 140 -12.44 -0.52 1.33
CA PHE A 140 -11.06 -0.12 1.60
C PHE A 140 -10.96 0.73 2.88
N TRP A 141 -11.93 1.61 3.09
CA TRP A 141 -12.03 2.36 4.34
C TRP A 141 -12.30 1.46 5.53
N GLU A 142 -13.18 0.46 5.37
CA GLU A 142 -13.45 -0.56 6.40
C GLU A 142 -12.19 -1.40 6.69
N GLY A 143 -11.42 -1.80 5.66
CA GLY A 143 -10.18 -2.55 5.80
C GLY A 143 -9.02 -1.74 6.40
N ALA A 144 -9.02 -0.43 6.24
CA ALA A 144 -8.04 0.47 6.86
C ALA A 144 -8.44 0.92 8.28
N ALA A 145 -9.68 0.68 8.71
CA ALA A 145 -10.14 1.14 10.00
C ALA A 145 -9.58 0.30 11.17
N ILE A 146 -9.10 0.99 12.20
CA ILE A 146 -8.69 0.40 13.48
C ILE A 146 -9.63 0.95 14.53
N ASP A 147 -10.44 0.08 15.15
CA ASP A 147 -11.48 0.46 16.14
C ASP A 147 -12.40 1.61 15.65
N GLY A 148 -12.76 1.59 14.36
CA GLY A 148 -13.62 2.58 13.71
C GLY A 148 -12.92 3.90 13.35
N CYS A 149 -11.62 4.01 13.55
CA CYS A 149 -10.80 5.18 13.20
C CYS A 149 -9.90 4.89 12.01
N ILE A 150 -9.78 5.86 11.09
CA ILE A 150 -8.87 5.84 9.96
C ILE A 150 -7.63 6.66 10.34
N TYR A 151 -6.44 6.10 10.14
CA TYR A 151 -5.16 6.76 10.44
C TYR A 151 -4.27 6.95 9.21
N ALA A 152 -4.61 6.31 8.09
CA ALA A 152 -3.92 6.50 6.82
C ALA A 152 -4.89 6.34 5.64
N ILE A 153 -4.56 6.96 4.52
CA ILE A 153 -5.29 6.83 3.27
C ILE A 153 -4.72 5.63 2.49
N PRO A 154 -5.54 4.61 2.17
CA PRO A 154 -5.12 3.51 1.30
C PRO A 154 -4.73 4.01 -0.08
N ASN A 155 -3.65 3.49 -0.63
CA ASN A 155 -3.24 3.84 -1.99
C ASN A 155 -4.20 3.21 -3.02
N GLN A 156 -4.64 4.00 -3.97
CA GLN A 156 -5.47 3.54 -5.09
C GLN A 156 -4.59 3.07 -6.24
N LYS A 157 -4.04 1.86 -6.13
CA LYS A 157 -3.26 1.17 -7.18
C LYS A 157 -3.83 -0.22 -7.45
N GLU A 158 -3.09 -1.05 -8.19
CA GLU A 158 -3.43 -2.47 -8.41
C GLU A 158 -3.27 -3.26 -7.10
N ILE A 159 -4.32 -3.28 -6.30
CA ILE A 159 -4.34 -3.90 -4.98
C ILE A 159 -4.90 -5.32 -4.98
N SER A 160 -5.47 -5.76 -6.11
CA SER A 160 -5.92 -7.14 -6.24
C SER A 160 -4.73 -8.07 -6.49
N SER A 161 -4.70 -9.19 -5.78
CA SER A 161 -3.81 -10.30 -6.11
C SER A 161 -4.42 -11.12 -7.25
N MET A 162 -3.61 -11.42 -8.26
CA MET A 162 -3.99 -12.30 -9.36
C MET A 162 -2.82 -13.24 -9.66
N PRO A 163 -2.69 -14.33 -8.89
CA PRO A 163 -1.64 -15.32 -9.13
C PRO A 163 -1.77 -15.92 -10.52
N MET A 164 -0.66 -15.93 -11.26
CA MET A 164 -0.61 -16.41 -12.63
C MET A 164 0.52 -17.41 -12.82
N TRP A 165 0.29 -18.42 -13.68
CA TRP A 165 1.38 -19.13 -14.33
C TRP A 165 1.87 -18.31 -15.52
N VAL A 166 3.19 -18.09 -15.57
CA VAL A 166 3.87 -17.38 -16.65
C VAL A 166 4.76 -18.36 -17.37
N PHE A 167 4.44 -18.62 -18.63
CA PHE A 167 5.12 -19.61 -19.46
C PHE A 167 5.99 -18.94 -20.51
N SER A 168 7.13 -19.53 -20.84
CA SER A 168 7.84 -19.19 -22.07
C SER A 168 7.00 -19.62 -23.29
N LYS A 169 6.63 -18.66 -24.13
CA LYS A 169 5.78 -18.89 -25.32
C LYS A 169 6.41 -19.87 -26.29
N GLU A 170 7.75 -19.86 -26.41
CA GLU A 170 8.50 -20.80 -27.25
C GLU A 170 8.12 -22.26 -26.99
N TYR A 171 8.06 -22.67 -25.74
CA TYR A 171 7.72 -24.06 -25.38
C TYR A 171 6.22 -24.34 -25.48
N VAL A 172 5.40 -23.34 -25.16
CA VAL A 172 3.94 -23.47 -25.31
C VAL A 172 3.58 -23.76 -26.76
N GLU A 173 4.16 -23.03 -27.71
CA GLU A 173 3.95 -23.24 -29.14
C GLU A 173 4.58 -24.54 -29.66
N LYS A 174 5.83 -24.81 -29.26
CA LYS A 174 6.57 -26.00 -29.68
C LYS A 174 5.83 -27.30 -29.34
N TYR A 175 5.22 -27.36 -28.15
CA TYR A 175 4.58 -28.57 -27.64
C TYR A 175 3.06 -28.52 -27.64
N ASN A 176 2.46 -27.45 -28.21
CA ASN A 176 1.01 -27.21 -28.23
C ASN A 176 0.37 -27.33 -26.83
N ILE A 177 0.99 -26.68 -25.84
CA ILE A 177 0.57 -26.77 -24.43
C ILE A 177 -0.71 -25.97 -24.21
N PRO A 178 -1.79 -26.56 -23.66
CA PRO A 178 -3.04 -25.85 -23.37
C PRO A 178 -2.91 -25.01 -22.10
N TYR A 179 -2.01 -24.04 -22.12
CA TYR A 179 -1.60 -23.28 -20.92
C TYR A 179 -2.75 -22.56 -20.21
N LYS A 180 -3.81 -22.22 -20.96
CA LYS A 180 -5.01 -21.54 -20.39
C LYS A 180 -5.81 -22.43 -19.46
N ASP A 181 -5.70 -23.74 -19.63
CA ASP A 181 -6.45 -24.74 -18.87
C ASP A 181 -5.68 -25.22 -17.65
N ILE A 182 -4.40 -24.85 -17.53
CA ILE A 182 -3.53 -25.22 -16.39
C ILE A 182 -3.84 -24.31 -15.20
N LYS A 183 -4.38 -24.88 -14.12
CA LYS A 183 -4.77 -24.14 -12.92
C LYS A 183 -4.08 -24.62 -11.65
N THR A 184 -3.73 -25.90 -11.57
CA THR A 184 -3.13 -26.53 -10.38
C THR A 184 -1.65 -26.87 -10.61
N LEU A 185 -0.94 -27.20 -9.53
CA LEU A 185 0.39 -27.76 -9.64
C LEU A 185 0.38 -29.10 -10.40
N GLU A 186 -0.63 -29.90 -10.14
CA GLU A 186 -0.80 -31.20 -10.76
C GLU A 186 -0.99 -31.10 -12.28
N ASP A 187 -1.68 -30.07 -12.77
CA ASP A 187 -1.84 -29.81 -14.21
C ASP A 187 -0.50 -29.47 -14.88
N LEU A 188 0.44 -28.90 -14.15
CA LEU A 188 1.79 -28.61 -14.65
C LEU A 188 2.62 -29.87 -14.85
N GLU A 189 2.43 -30.91 -14.06
CA GLU A 189 3.35 -32.03 -13.93
C GLU A 189 3.69 -32.73 -15.27
N PRO A 190 2.73 -33.08 -16.17
CA PRO A 190 3.03 -33.67 -17.45
C PRO A 190 3.99 -32.82 -18.32
N TRP A 191 3.78 -31.49 -18.24
CA TRP A 191 4.57 -30.53 -19.01
C TRP A 191 5.94 -30.29 -18.40
N LEU A 192 6.06 -30.27 -17.07
CA LEU A 192 7.36 -30.21 -16.39
C LEU A 192 8.24 -31.42 -16.74
N LYS A 193 7.65 -32.62 -16.79
CA LYS A 193 8.30 -33.83 -17.22
C LYS A 193 8.78 -33.73 -18.67
N LEU A 194 7.87 -33.30 -19.57
CA LEU A 194 8.18 -33.16 -21.00
C LEU A 194 9.36 -32.20 -21.22
N ILE A 195 9.36 -31.06 -20.58
CA ILE A 195 10.44 -30.06 -20.68
C ILE A 195 11.76 -30.64 -20.11
N LYS A 196 11.69 -31.27 -18.94
CA LYS A 196 12.88 -31.89 -18.32
C LYS A 196 13.57 -32.94 -19.22
N GLU A 197 12.78 -33.71 -19.95
CA GLU A 197 13.28 -34.79 -20.81
C GLU A 197 13.79 -34.30 -22.17
N ASN A 198 13.29 -33.16 -22.68
CA ASN A 198 13.52 -32.73 -24.05
C ASN A 198 14.24 -31.37 -24.20
N GLU A 199 14.40 -30.60 -23.11
CA GLU A 199 14.98 -29.24 -23.18
C GLU A 199 16.18 -29.13 -22.24
N GLU A 200 17.38 -29.34 -22.78
CA GLU A 200 18.63 -29.22 -22.00
C GLU A 200 18.86 -27.77 -21.58
N GLY A 201 19.25 -27.57 -20.31
CA GLY A 201 19.54 -26.24 -19.75
C GLY A 201 18.32 -25.38 -19.42
N VAL A 202 17.10 -25.91 -19.59
CA VAL A 202 15.84 -25.22 -19.23
C VAL A 202 15.38 -25.72 -17.87
N ILE A 203 15.07 -24.77 -16.97
CA ILE A 203 14.41 -25.09 -15.70
C ILE A 203 12.93 -25.31 -15.97
N PRO A 204 12.35 -26.50 -15.73
CA PRO A 204 10.94 -26.73 -15.96
C PRO A 204 10.05 -25.80 -15.15
N PHE A 205 10.23 -25.71 -13.83
CA PHE A 205 9.52 -24.80 -12.95
C PHE A 205 10.50 -23.97 -12.12
N TYR A 206 10.60 -22.69 -12.43
CA TYR A 206 11.46 -21.76 -11.70
C TYR A 206 10.75 -21.25 -10.45
N VAL A 207 11.38 -21.44 -9.30
CA VAL A 207 10.90 -21.02 -7.98
C VAL A 207 11.84 -19.96 -7.44
N ASP A 208 11.33 -18.80 -7.11
CA ASP A 208 12.05 -17.70 -6.48
C ASP A 208 11.65 -17.50 -5.02
N ASP A 209 12.28 -16.56 -4.34
CA ASP A 209 12.07 -16.25 -2.92
C ASP A 209 10.74 -15.54 -2.62
N SER A 210 10.01 -15.11 -3.66
CA SER A 210 8.65 -14.59 -3.53
C SER A 210 7.56 -15.65 -3.71
N TYR A 211 7.95 -16.91 -4.01
CA TYR A 211 6.96 -17.96 -4.26
C TYR A 211 6.09 -18.22 -3.04
N SER A 212 4.80 -18.13 -3.25
CA SER A 212 3.75 -18.55 -2.31
C SER A 212 2.87 -19.62 -2.96
N VAL A 213 2.34 -20.54 -2.16
CA VAL A 213 1.34 -21.50 -2.65
C VAL A 213 0.12 -20.73 -3.16
N PRO A 214 -0.39 -21.04 -4.36
CA PRO A 214 -1.57 -20.37 -4.90
C PRO A 214 -2.84 -20.81 -4.15
N MET A 215 -3.24 -20.00 -3.17
CA MET A 215 -4.40 -20.22 -2.29
C MET A 215 -5.09 -18.89 -2.01
N ILE A 216 -6.42 -18.88 -1.89
CA ILE A 216 -7.21 -17.68 -1.60
C ILE A 216 -7.36 -17.51 -0.08
N TRP A 217 -6.35 -16.93 0.53
CA TRP A 217 -6.28 -16.72 1.97
C TRP A 217 -5.95 -15.27 2.32
N ASP A 218 -6.61 -14.74 3.35
CA ASP A 218 -6.14 -13.53 4.03
C ASP A 218 -5.20 -13.95 5.17
N GLN A 219 -3.90 -13.74 4.97
CA GLN A 219 -2.87 -14.07 5.94
C GLN A 219 -2.79 -12.98 7.00
N LEU A 220 -3.12 -13.33 8.24
CA LEU A 220 -3.13 -12.42 9.39
C LEU A 220 -1.79 -12.41 10.16
N ALA A 221 -1.05 -13.51 10.08
CA ALA A 221 0.27 -13.70 10.68
C ALA A 221 1.00 -14.84 9.94
N PRO A 222 2.30 -15.07 10.15
CA PRO A 222 3.09 -16.05 9.37
C PRO A 222 2.47 -17.44 9.23
N ALA A 223 1.70 -17.90 10.20
CA ALA A 223 1.06 -19.22 10.15
C ALA A 223 -0.47 -19.17 10.26
N LEU A 224 -1.05 -18.00 10.41
CA LEU A 224 -2.48 -17.83 10.67
C LEU A 224 -3.16 -17.11 9.51
N GLY A 225 -4.32 -17.56 9.12
CA GLY A 225 -5.11 -16.92 8.09
C GLY A 225 -6.58 -17.33 8.10
N ILE A 226 -7.32 -16.65 7.25
CA ILE A 226 -8.75 -16.90 6.99
C ILE A 226 -8.87 -17.33 5.54
N ASN A 227 -9.57 -18.42 5.29
CA ASN A 227 -9.93 -18.83 3.93
C ASN A 227 -11.04 -17.90 3.42
N LEU A 228 -10.78 -17.15 2.36
CA LEU A 228 -11.72 -16.19 1.79
C LEU A 228 -12.82 -16.84 0.96
N GLU A 229 -12.66 -18.10 0.56
CA GLU A 229 -13.72 -18.89 -0.10
C GLU A 229 -14.72 -19.47 0.92
N SER A 230 -14.35 -19.51 2.20
CA SER A 230 -15.23 -20.00 3.25
C SER A 230 -16.10 -18.88 3.85
N ASN A 231 -17.35 -19.19 4.15
CA ASN A 231 -18.27 -18.22 4.75
C ASN A 231 -18.16 -18.11 6.29
N ASN A 232 -17.17 -18.79 6.90
CA ASN A 232 -17.12 -18.87 8.37
C ASN A 232 -16.10 -17.95 9.02
N PHE A 233 -15.24 -17.28 8.26
CA PHE A 233 -14.19 -16.37 8.74
C PHE A 233 -13.35 -16.91 9.90
N GLN A 234 -13.20 -18.25 9.98
CA GLN A 234 -12.44 -18.88 11.04
C GLN A 234 -10.94 -18.71 10.83
N VAL A 235 -10.25 -18.20 11.85
CA VAL A 235 -8.78 -18.15 11.85
C VAL A 235 -8.23 -19.54 12.11
N VAL A 236 -7.40 -20.02 11.19
CA VAL A 236 -6.76 -21.35 11.29
C VAL A 236 -5.26 -21.25 11.08
N ASN A 237 -4.55 -22.29 11.49
CA ASN A 237 -3.15 -22.45 11.10
C ASN A 237 -3.10 -22.97 9.65
N ILE A 238 -2.68 -22.11 8.71
CA ILE A 238 -2.64 -22.38 7.27
C ILE A 238 -1.81 -23.63 6.97
N PHE A 239 -0.68 -23.84 7.67
CA PHE A 239 0.21 -24.99 7.45
C PHE A 239 -0.37 -26.35 7.93
N LYS A 240 -1.51 -26.30 8.65
CA LYS A 240 -2.23 -27.52 9.06
C LYS A 240 -3.41 -27.85 8.14
N THR A 241 -3.67 -27.02 7.15
CA THR A 241 -4.75 -27.29 6.19
C THR A 241 -4.32 -28.39 5.21
N GLU A 242 -5.27 -29.20 4.77
CA GLU A 242 -5.03 -30.26 3.81
C GLU A 242 -4.52 -29.71 2.49
N GLU A 243 -5.07 -28.58 2.04
CA GLU A 243 -4.68 -27.88 0.85
C GLU A 243 -3.19 -27.48 0.88
N MET A 244 -2.73 -26.81 1.92
CA MET A 244 -1.33 -26.43 2.09
C MET A 244 -0.41 -27.66 2.14
N ILE A 245 -0.80 -28.69 2.92
CA ILE A 245 -0.02 -29.92 3.04
C ILE A 245 0.15 -30.60 1.68
N ASN A 246 -0.89 -30.69 0.87
CA ASN A 246 -0.84 -31.32 -0.45
C ASN A 246 0.04 -30.51 -1.42
N ASN A 247 -0.11 -29.20 -1.45
CA ASN A 247 0.76 -28.33 -2.25
C ASN A 247 2.25 -28.50 -1.88
N LEU A 248 2.58 -28.50 -0.58
CA LEU A 248 3.95 -28.69 -0.11
C LEU A 248 4.51 -30.07 -0.46
N LYS A 249 3.69 -31.13 -0.39
CA LYS A 249 4.09 -32.49 -0.83
C LYS A 249 4.38 -32.51 -2.34
N THR A 250 3.55 -31.86 -3.15
CA THR A 250 3.74 -31.77 -4.60
C THR A 250 5.02 -30.98 -4.93
N MET A 251 5.26 -29.86 -4.30
CA MET A 251 6.48 -29.06 -4.47
C MET A 251 7.75 -29.85 -4.06
N ARG A 252 7.67 -30.57 -2.95
CA ARG A 252 8.77 -31.47 -2.54
C ARG A 252 9.06 -32.54 -3.60
N ARG A 253 8.03 -33.19 -4.12
CA ARG A 253 8.14 -34.19 -5.19
C ARG A 253 8.77 -33.58 -6.44
N TYR A 254 8.36 -32.37 -6.84
CA TYR A 254 8.95 -31.67 -7.99
C TYR A 254 10.43 -31.37 -7.82
N LYS A 255 10.85 -31.02 -6.60
CA LYS A 255 12.27 -30.86 -6.27
C LYS A 255 13.04 -32.19 -6.38
N GLU A 256 12.50 -33.25 -5.85
CA GLU A 256 13.10 -34.61 -5.90
C GLU A 256 13.21 -35.13 -7.35
N LEU A 257 12.23 -34.81 -8.21
CA LEU A 257 12.23 -35.12 -9.63
C LEU A 257 13.14 -34.20 -10.48
N GLY A 258 13.68 -33.15 -9.88
CA GLY A 258 14.52 -32.17 -10.57
C GLY A 258 13.74 -31.27 -11.54
N TYR A 259 12.45 -31.02 -11.26
CA TYR A 259 11.63 -30.10 -12.05
C TYR A 259 11.85 -28.66 -11.63
N THR A 260 12.36 -28.41 -10.42
CA THR A 260 12.62 -27.02 -9.93
C THR A 260 14.14 -26.75 -9.96
N ASN A 261 14.46 -25.45 -9.86
CA ASN A 261 15.84 -25.00 -9.66
C ASN A 261 16.42 -25.57 -8.34
N THR A 262 17.71 -25.81 -8.34
CA THR A 262 18.42 -26.39 -7.18
C THR A 262 18.54 -25.39 -6.01
N LYS A 263 18.74 -24.12 -6.34
CA LYS A 263 18.75 -23.00 -5.39
C LYS A 263 17.56 -22.10 -5.68
N ILE A 264 16.91 -21.59 -4.65
CA ILE A 264 15.85 -20.61 -4.79
C ILE A 264 16.41 -19.39 -5.53
N GLY A 265 15.69 -18.92 -6.53
CA GLY A 265 16.05 -17.73 -7.30
C GLY A 265 15.70 -16.44 -6.61
N ASN A 266 16.10 -15.32 -7.19
CA ASN A 266 15.69 -13.99 -6.71
C ASN A 266 14.35 -13.61 -7.34
N ALA A 267 13.48 -12.97 -6.57
CA ALA A 267 12.22 -12.43 -7.06
C ALA A 267 12.46 -11.44 -8.23
N GLY A 268 11.65 -11.58 -9.28
CA GLY A 268 11.75 -10.73 -10.45
C GLY A 268 12.94 -11.01 -11.38
N ASP A 269 13.76 -12.05 -11.14
CA ASP A 269 14.72 -12.53 -12.11
C ASP A 269 14.00 -13.27 -13.24
N PHE A 270 13.91 -12.67 -14.40
CA PHE A 270 13.37 -13.25 -15.63
C PHE A 270 14.47 -13.64 -16.65
N SER A 271 15.75 -13.46 -16.33
CA SER A 271 16.86 -13.76 -17.22
C SER A 271 17.20 -15.25 -17.30
N THR A 272 16.89 -16.01 -16.26
CA THR A 272 17.13 -17.45 -16.20
C THR A 272 16.20 -18.22 -17.14
N LYS A 273 16.77 -19.05 -18.04
CA LYS A 273 15.99 -19.85 -19.01
C LYS A 273 15.08 -20.86 -18.30
N ARG A 274 13.78 -20.72 -18.49
CA ARG A 274 12.75 -21.49 -17.79
C ARG A 274 11.54 -21.77 -18.68
N PHE A 275 10.76 -22.77 -18.33
CA PHE A 275 9.48 -23.04 -18.98
C PHE A 275 8.33 -22.29 -18.28
N VAL A 276 8.19 -22.46 -16.97
CA VAL A 276 7.13 -21.81 -16.19
C VAL A 276 7.64 -21.22 -14.88
N THR A 277 7.02 -20.14 -14.43
CA THR A 277 7.15 -19.60 -13.09
C THR A 277 5.78 -19.09 -12.62
N LYS A 278 5.62 -18.85 -11.30
CA LYS A 278 4.47 -18.14 -10.74
C LYS A 278 4.83 -16.66 -10.58
N ALA A 279 3.90 -15.79 -10.93
CA ALA A 279 4.01 -14.35 -10.63
C ALA A 279 2.64 -13.76 -10.36
N ASP A 280 2.59 -12.62 -9.68
CA ASP A 280 1.35 -11.86 -9.53
C ASP A 280 1.15 -10.96 -10.74
N GLY A 281 -0.02 -11.12 -11.39
CA GLY A 281 -0.39 -10.41 -12.60
C GLY A 281 -1.01 -9.06 -12.32
N GLN A 282 -0.76 -8.16 -13.27
CA GLN A 282 -1.41 -6.86 -13.38
C GLN A 282 -1.65 -6.56 -14.87
N PRO A 283 -2.46 -5.58 -15.23
CA PRO A 283 -2.66 -5.23 -16.62
C PRO A 283 -1.34 -5.02 -17.38
N TYR A 284 -1.20 -5.66 -18.53
CA TYR A 284 0.01 -5.62 -19.38
C TYR A 284 1.28 -6.25 -18.80
N ALA A 285 1.22 -7.00 -17.71
CA ALA A 285 2.37 -7.65 -17.08
C ALA A 285 3.16 -8.53 -18.06
N GLU A 286 2.49 -9.24 -18.97
CA GLU A 286 3.13 -10.07 -19.99
C GLU A 286 4.14 -9.31 -20.87
N LYS A 287 3.88 -8.04 -21.18
CA LYS A 287 4.83 -7.20 -21.93
C LYS A 287 6.08 -6.93 -21.12
N ILE A 288 5.92 -6.61 -19.83
CA ILE A 288 7.04 -6.35 -18.93
C ILE A 288 7.86 -7.63 -18.72
N TRP A 289 7.20 -8.75 -18.50
CA TRP A 289 7.86 -10.05 -18.32
C TRP A 289 8.58 -10.51 -19.59
N SER A 290 7.99 -10.26 -20.78
CA SER A 290 8.66 -10.57 -22.06
C SER A 290 9.94 -9.74 -22.25
N ILE A 291 9.92 -8.46 -21.93
CA ILE A 291 11.11 -7.60 -22.01
C ILE A 291 12.19 -8.11 -21.03
N LYS A 292 11.81 -8.41 -19.78
CA LYS A 292 12.74 -8.86 -18.75
C LYS A 292 13.33 -10.24 -19.04
N SER A 293 12.57 -11.15 -19.66
CA SER A 293 13.03 -12.50 -20.00
C SER A 293 13.84 -12.57 -21.30
N GLY A 294 13.83 -11.51 -22.12
CA GLY A 294 14.44 -11.51 -23.44
C GLY A 294 13.72 -12.41 -24.46
N GLY A 295 12.51 -12.87 -24.16
CA GLY A 295 11.67 -13.70 -25.02
C GLY A 295 10.19 -13.52 -24.71
N GLU A 296 9.31 -13.89 -25.65
CA GLU A 296 7.88 -13.77 -25.44
C GLU A 296 7.39 -14.73 -24.36
N VAL A 297 6.54 -14.24 -23.46
CA VAL A 297 5.82 -15.04 -22.49
C VAL A 297 4.31 -14.97 -22.72
N VAL A 298 3.61 -16.00 -22.26
CA VAL A 298 2.15 -16.04 -22.15
C VAL A 298 1.79 -16.41 -20.71
N ALA A 299 0.68 -15.90 -20.24
CA ALA A 299 0.27 -16.13 -18.86
C ALA A 299 -1.20 -16.55 -18.75
N THR A 300 -1.53 -17.25 -17.67
CA THR A 300 -2.92 -17.61 -17.33
C THR A 300 -3.16 -17.43 -15.85
N PRO A 301 -4.30 -16.88 -15.43
CA PRO A 301 -4.67 -16.83 -14.02
C PRO A 301 -4.80 -18.24 -13.43
N ILE A 302 -4.21 -18.44 -12.26
CA ILE A 302 -4.37 -19.65 -11.45
C ILE A 302 -5.68 -19.57 -10.67
N LEU A 303 -5.92 -18.43 -10.06
CA LEU A 303 -7.06 -18.14 -9.21
C LEU A 303 -7.80 -16.91 -9.73
N GLU A 304 -9.06 -16.76 -9.34
CA GLU A 304 -9.79 -15.51 -9.49
C GLU A 304 -9.06 -14.38 -8.73
N SER A 305 -9.18 -13.18 -9.27
CA SER A 305 -8.59 -11.98 -8.64
C SER A 305 -9.28 -11.70 -7.29
N TYR A 306 -8.49 -11.47 -6.26
CA TYR A 306 -9.00 -11.22 -4.91
C TYR A 306 -8.24 -10.08 -4.21
N ILE A 307 -8.86 -9.55 -3.16
CA ILE A 307 -8.28 -8.51 -2.30
C ILE A 307 -8.30 -9.01 -0.87
N THR A 308 -7.17 -8.86 -0.20
CA THR A 308 -7.02 -9.16 1.21
C THR A 308 -6.92 -7.87 2.03
N ASN A 309 -7.04 -7.98 3.34
CA ASN A 309 -6.75 -6.87 4.25
C ASN A 309 -5.28 -6.41 4.11
N GLY A 310 -4.36 -7.35 3.93
CA GLY A 310 -2.95 -7.07 3.65
C GLY A 310 -2.74 -6.29 2.35
N SER A 311 -3.58 -6.51 1.31
CA SER A 311 -3.55 -5.72 0.07
C SER A 311 -3.95 -4.27 0.32
N VAL A 312 -5.03 -4.04 1.10
CA VAL A 312 -5.52 -2.68 1.44
C VAL A 312 -4.47 -1.94 2.26
N ASN A 313 -3.86 -2.60 3.24
CA ASN A 313 -2.86 -2.02 4.13
C ASN A 313 -1.41 -2.15 3.60
N GLY A 314 -1.24 -2.61 2.37
CA GLY A 314 0.08 -2.85 1.76
C GLY A 314 0.83 -1.59 1.34
N SER A 315 0.13 -0.48 1.19
CA SER A 315 0.71 0.84 0.86
C SER A 315 -0.30 1.93 1.22
N MET A 316 0.04 2.76 2.18
CA MET A 316 -0.81 3.85 2.65
C MET A 316 0.01 5.09 2.96
N ILE A 317 -0.66 6.24 3.08
CA ILE A 317 -0.04 7.48 3.51
C ILE A 317 -0.77 7.98 4.77
N ALA A 318 -0.03 8.11 5.86
CA ALA A 318 -0.51 8.68 7.12
C ALA A 318 -0.12 10.15 7.27
N ILE A 319 -0.85 10.88 8.12
CA ILE A 319 -0.44 12.18 8.61
C ILE A 319 0.25 11.97 9.96
N SER A 320 1.49 12.45 10.08
CA SER A 320 2.31 12.33 11.29
C SER A 320 1.69 13.05 12.48
N LYS A 321 1.78 12.47 13.67
CA LYS A 321 1.40 13.15 14.93
C LYS A 321 2.15 14.48 15.16
N ASN A 322 3.33 14.61 14.57
CA ASN A 322 4.18 15.78 14.69
C ASN A 322 3.88 16.89 13.66
N SER A 323 2.95 16.62 12.72
CA SER A 323 2.54 17.61 11.71
C SER A 323 1.92 18.84 12.37
N LYS A 324 2.33 20.01 11.92
CA LYS A 324 1.74 21.30 12.29
C LYS A 324 0.65 21.76 11.32
N ASN A 325 0.46 21.03 10.22
CA ASN A 325 -0.42 21.40 9.12
C ASN A 325 -1.33 20.22 8.67
N PRO A 326 -2.00 19.50 9.61
CA PRO A 326 -2.73 18.28 9.26
C PRO A 326 -3.90 18.53 8.30
N GLU A 327 -4.55 19.70 8.36
CA GLU A 327 -5.60 20.08 7.43
C GLU A 327 -5.05 20.25 6.01
N LYS A 328 -3.91 20.91 5.88
CA LYS A 328 -3.24 21.12 4.59
C LYS A 328 -2.70 19.82 4.01
N ALA A 329 -2.17 18.95 4.86
CA ALA A 329 -1.76 17.60 4.48
C ALA A 329 -2.96 16.79 3.94
N MET A 330 -4.15 16.91 4.56
CA MET A 330 -5.36 16.25 4.05
C MET A 330 -5.85 16.86 2.73
N GLU A 331 -5.78 18.18 2.55
CA GLU A 331 -6.09 18.82 1.25
C GLU A 331 -5.18 18.27 0.14
N PHE A 332 -3.88 18.12 0.42
CA PHE A 332 -2.93 17.50 -0.51
C PHE A 332 -3.31 16.05 -0.82
N LEU A 333 -3.57 15.21 0.20
CA LEU A 333 -3.98 13.82 0.02
C LEU A 333 -5.29 13.71 -0.77
N ASN A 334 -6.21 14.65 -0.59
CA ASN A 334 -7.45 14.70 -1.37
C ASN A 334 -7.18 14.95 -2.85
N LEU A 335 -6.29 15.88 -3.19
CA LEU A 335 -5.87 16.14 -4.57
C LEU A 335 -5.10 14.96 -5.15
N LEU A 336 -4.10 14.44 -4.43
CA LEU A 336 -3.25 13.32 -4.89
C LEU A 336 -4.08 12.10 -5.32
N ASN A 337 -5.17 11.82 -4.64
CA ASN A 337 -5.99 10.62 -4.88
C ASN A 337 -7.20 10.86 -5.80
N ALA A 338 -7.65 12.09 -5.98
CA ALA A 338 -8.88 12.40 -6.71
C ALA A 338 -8.68 13.32 -7.92
N ASP A 339 -7.63 14.11 -7.96
CA ASP A 339 -7.36 15.02 -9.07
C ASP A 339 -6.70 14.30 -10.24
N LYS A 340 -7.23 14.51 -11.45
CA LYS A 340 -6.73 13.86 -12.68
C LYS A 340 -5.32 14.30 -13.07
N TYR A 341 -4.87 15.45 -12.61
CA TYR A 341 -3.53 15.95 -12.93
C TYR A 341 -2.44 15.26 -12.11
N LEU A 342 -2.76 14.86 -10.88
CA LEU A 342 -1.83 14.21 -9.95
C LEU A 342 -1.93 12.67 -9.95
N ARG A 343 -2.92 12.11 -10.68
CA ARG A 343 -3.17 10.65 -10.78
C ARG A 343 -2.41 9.98 -11.90
#